data_f743955703988efa5c74b2da425be07a
#
_entry.id   f743955703988efa5c74b2da425be07a
#
_cell.length_a   1.000
_cell.length_b   1.000
_cell.length_c   1.000
_cell.angle_alpha   90.00
_cell.angle_beta   90.00
_cell.angle_gamma   90.00
#
_symmetry.space_group_name_H-M   'P 1'
#
loop_
_entity.id
_entity.type
_entity.pdbx_description
1 polymer ?
#
loop_
_entity_poly.entity_id
_entity_poly.type
_entity_poly.pdbx_seq_one_letter_code
_entity_poly.pdbx_strand_id
1 'polypeptide(L)'
;VNNLKHYVLYGLIALLWLFIILFVVFSEPAFGYSNNKEFIQSVNKCADYLDKRYKKEERIPRKLLLTQAALESNYGRSRYAKEGNNLMGIYQFKNLHTGMTPAGNQNAKFRVAKFQSKCQSIEYYMNLLNTKDFYRSFRNERELQSKMRVNDVNRYFYLLYNYSTNPEYPQLLKKTYKEITNMGF
;
A
#
# COMPACT_ATOMS: atom_id res chain seq x y z
N VAL A 1 -40.84 24.90 -27.87
CA VAL A 1 -39.52 25.52 -27.58
C VAL A 1 -39.14 25.33 -26.11
N ASN A 2 -40.09 25.44 -25.14
CA ASN A 2 -39.76 25.29 -23.71
C ASN A 2 -39.36 23.86 -23.32
N ASN A 3 -40.03 22.84 -23.85
CA ASN A 3 -39.76 21.44 -23.52
C ASN A 3 -38.32 21.02 -23.93
N LEU A 4 -37.87 21.48 -25.09
CA LEU A 4 -36.49 21.17 -25.55
C LEU A 4 -35.41 21.70 -24.58
N LYS A 5 -35.61 22.90 -24.05
CA LYS A 5 -34.66 23.48 -23.04
C LYS A 5 -34.63 22.65 -21.77
N HIS A 6 -35.75 22.13 -21.31
CA HIS A 6 -35.80 21.26 -20.13
C HIS A 6 -35.11 19.92 -20.38
N TYR A 7 -35.27 19.27 -21.53
CA TYR A 7 -34.58 18.04 -21.87
C TYR A 7 -33.08 18.24 -21.98
N VAL A 8 -32.64 19.34 -22.57
CA VAL A 8 -31.19 19.70 -22.60
C VAL A 8 -30.64 19.91 -21.20
N LEU A 9 -31.36 20.63 -20.33
CA LEU A 9 -30.95 20.85 -18.95
C LEU A 9 -30.87 19.54 -18.17
N TYR A 10 -31.85 18.65 -18.25
CA TYR A 10 -31.81 17.36 -17.59
C TYR A 10 -30.66 16.48 -18.10
N GLY A 11 -30.37 16.51 -19.39
CA GLY A 11 -29.26 15.80 -20.00
C GLY A 11 -27.90 16.30 -19.42
N LEU A 12 -27.73 17.60 -19.29
CA LEU A 12 -26.51 18.20 -18.71
C LEU A 12 -26.36 17.84 -17.23
N ILE A 13 -27.45 17.87 -16.46
CA ILE A 13 -27.45 17.46 -15.05
C ILE A 13 -27.06 15.97 -14.92
N ALA A 14 -27.63 15.10 -15.75
CA ALA A 14 -27.30 13.67 -15.73
C ALA A 14 -25.82 13.40 -16.07
N LEU A 15 -25.26 14.11 -17.06
CA LEU A 15 -23.84 14.03 -17.40
C LEU A 15 -22.95 14.54 -16.27
N LEU A 16 -23.32 15.62 -15.59
CA LEU A 16 -22.60 16.12 -14.44
C LEU A 16 -22.59 15.11 -13.29
N TRP A 17 -23.73 14.50 -12.98
CA TRP A 17 -23.83 13.45 -11.97
C TRP A 17 -22.99 12.22 -12.33
N LEU A 18 -23.03 11.79 -13.60
CA LEU A 18 -22.17 10.70 -14.08
C LEU A 18 -20.70 11.02 -13.91
N PHE A 19 -20.29 12.24 -14.25
CA PHE A 19 -18.91 12.70 -14.07
C PHE A 19 -18.49 12.71 -12.59
N ILE A 20 -19.34 13.22 -11.70
CA ILE A 20 -19.09 13.22 -10.25
C ILE A 20 -18.96 11.79 -9.72
N ILE A 21 -19.85 10.88 -10.11
CA ILE A 21 -19.82 9.48 -9.71
C ILE A 21 -18.52 8.82 -10.18
N LEU A 22 -18.14 9.01 -11.44
CA LEU A 22 -16.89 8.49 -11.99
C LEU A 22 -15.68 9.04 -11.25
N PHE A 23 -15.66 10.36 -10.98
CA PHE A 23 -14.57 10.99 -10.24
C PHE A 23 -14.43 10.40 -8.84
N VAL A 24 -15.54 10.25 -8.08
CA VAL A 24 -15.51 9.68 -6.73
C VAL A 24 -15.08 8.22 -6.74
N VAL A 25 -15.52 7.42 -7.70
CA VAL A 25 -15.19 5.98 -7.80
C VAL A 25 -13.72 5.75 -8.15
N PHE A 26 -13.11 6.65 -8.93
CA PHE A 26 -11.73 6.52 -9.40
C PHE A 26 -10.73 7.39 -8.63
N SER A 27 -11.17 8.22 -7.69
CA SER A 27 -10.27 9.01 -6.87
C SER A 27 -9.59 8.15 -5.79
N GLU A 28 -8.34 8.51 -5.48
CA GLU A 28 -7.60 7.89 -4.38
C GLU A 28 -8.30 8.19 -3.05
N PRO A 29 -8.48 7.19 -2.15
CA PRO A 29 -9.14 7.40 -0.88
C PRO A 29 -8.32 8.32 0.03
N ALA A 30 -9.01 9.19 0.78
CA ALA A 30 -8.39 10.01 1.80
C ALA A 30 -7.72 9.12 2.86
N PHE A 31 -6.49 9.49 3.24
CA PHE A 31 -5.68 8.75 4.21
C PHE A 31 -5.60 9.53 5.52
N GLY A 32 -6.48 9.23 6.47
CA GLY A 32 -6.53 9.86 7.79
C GLY A 32 -6.59 8.83 8.91
N TYR A 33 -5.89 9.08 10.01
CA TYR A 33 -5.86 8.21 11.19
C TYR A 33 -5.39 8.97 12.43
N SER A 34 -5.94 8.63 13.59
CA SER A 34 -5.53 9.13 14.90
C SER A 34 -4.95 8.02 15.79
N ASN A 35 -5.24 6.76 15.47
CA ASN A 35 -4.80 5.58 16.22
C ASN A 35 -4.43 4.42 15.28
N ASN A 36 -3.88 3.33 15.85
CA ASN A 36 -3.41 2.17 15.09
C ASN A 36 -4.54 1.52 14.29
N LYS A 37 -5.74 1.40 14.84
CA LYS A 37 -6.88 0.77 14.16
C LYS A 37 -7.29 1.58 12.92
N GLU A 38 -7.42 2.88 13.05
CA GLU A 38 -7.74 3.78 11.94
C GLU A 38 -6.64 3.80 10.89
N PHE A 39 -5.35 3.70 11.31
CA PHE A 39 -4.25 3.54 10.38
C PHE A 39 -4.45 2.29 9.50
N ILE A 40 -4.71 1.13 10.13
CA ILE A 40 -4.95 -0.12 9.40
C ILE A 40 -6.17 -0.01 8.48
N GLN A 41 -7.25 0.63 8.93
CA GLN A 41 -8.43 0.90 8.08
C GLN A 41 -8.07 1.76 6.86
N SER A 42 -7.25 2.80 7.03
CA SER A 42 -6.80 3.66 5.93
C SER A 42 -5.91 2.90 4.93
N VAL A 43 -4.98 2.08 5.41
CA VAL A 43 -4.19 1.18 4.55
C VAL A 43 -5.11 0.21 3.80
N ASN A 44 -6.09 -0.36 4.49
CA ASN A 44 -7.05 -1.31 3.88
C ASN A 44 -7.88 -0.66 2.76
N LYS A 45 -8.41 0.55 2.99
CA LYS A 45 -9.14 1.32 1.95
C LYS A 45 -8.25 1.59 0.73
N CYS A 46 -6.99 1.95 0.97
CA CYS A 46 -6.04 2.16 -0.11
C CYS A 46 -5.76 0.87 -0.89
N ALA A 47 -5.61 -0.25 -0.19
CA ALA A 47 -5.42 -1.55 -0.82
C ALA A 47 -6.65 -1.97 -1.66
N ASP A 48 -7.89 -1.70 -1.19
CA ASP A 48 -9.12 -1.94 -1.96
C ASP A 48 -9.18 -1.10 -3.24
N TYR A 49 -8.71 0.14 -3.17
CA TYR A 49 -8.60 1.02 -4.32
C TYR A 49 -7.58 0.50 -5.34
N LEU A 50 -6.40 0.09 -4.87
CA LEU A 50 -5.33 -0.44 -5.72
C LEU A 50 -5.68 -1.81 -6.32
N ASP A 51 -6.31 -2.69 -5.55
CA ASP A 51 -6.69 -4.04 -6.01
C ASP A 51 -7.61 -4.03 -7.25
N LYS A 52 -8.31 -2.92 -7.52
CA LYS A 52 -9.08 -2.75 -8.76
C LYS A 52 -8.21 -2.63 -10.01
N ARG A 53 -6.92 -2.29 -9.85
CA ARG A 53 -5.95 -2.09 -10.93
C ARG A 53 -5.07 -3.31 -11.18
N TYR A 54 -5.09 -4.28 -10.26
CA TYR A 54 -4.27 -5.48 -10.32
C TYR A 54 -5.14 -6.70 -10.61
N LYS A 55 -4.61 -7.62 -11.41
CA LYS A 55 -5.21 -8.94 -11.55
C LYS A 55 -5.21 -9.66 -10.20
N LYS A 56 -6.15 -10.58 -10.00
CA LYS A 56 -6.32 -11.28 -8.72
C LYS A 56 -5.02 -11.95 -8.25
N GLU A 57 -4.30 -12.57 -9.16
CA GLU A 57 -3.03 -13.27 -8.94
C GLU A 57 -1.85 -12.34 -8.64
N GLU A 58 -1.97 -11.05 -8.93
CA GLU A 58 -0.94 -10.03 -8.67
C GLU A 58 -1.17 -9.29 -7.35
N ARG A 59 -2.35 -9.44 -6.74
CA ARG A 59 -2.67 -8.79 -5.48
C ARG A 59 -1.80 -9.32 -4.35
N ILE A 60 -1.37 -8.43 -3.49
CA ILE A 60 -0.60 -8.83 -2.31
C ILE A 60 -1.57 -9.35 -1.24
N PRO A 61 -1.27 -10.49 -0.58
CA PRO A 61 -2.10 -10.99 0.51
C PRO A 61 -2.38 -9.88 1.52
N ARG A 62 -3.67 -9.59 1.74
CA ARG A 62 -4.11 -8.40 2.49
C ARG A 62 -3.47 -8.30 3.86
N LYS A 63 -3.47 -9.37 4.63
CA LYS A 63 -2.88 -9.40 5.96
C LYS A 63 -1.38 -9.14 5.96
N LEU A 64 -0.65 -9.60 4.93
CA LEU A 64 0.75 -9.29 4.75
C LEU A 64 0.97 -7.78 4.51
N LEU A 65 0.22 -7.20 3.57
CA LEU A 65 0.33 -5.78 3.24
C LEU A 65 0.06 -4.89 4.47
N LEU A 66 -1.01 -5.18 5.23
CA LEU A 66 -1.35 -4.44 6.44
C LEU A 66 -0.23 -4.57 7.49
N THR A 67 0.32 -5.77 7.67
CA THR A 67 1.39 -6.05 8.62
C THR A 67 2.67 -5.28 8.29
N GLN A 68 3.10 -5.31 7.03
CA GLN A 68 4.30 -4.58 6.63
C GLN A 68 4.09 -3.06 6.71
N ALA A 69 2.96 -2.53 6.26
CA ALA A 69 2.68 -1.11 6.39
C ALA A 69 2.73 -0.64 7.84
N ALA A 70 2.19 -1.42 8.79
CA ALA A 70 2.23 -1.11 10.20
C ALA A 70 3.66 -1.14 10.76
N LEU A 71 4.40 -2.21 10.47
CA LEU A 71 5.77 -2.39 10.97
C LEU A 71 6.73 -1.32 10.42
N GLU A 72 6.78 -1.16 9.08
CA GLU A 72 7.72 -0.26 8.40
C GLU A 72 7.48 1.22 8.73
N SER A 73 6.24 1.61 8.91
CA SER A 73 5.88 3.00 9.21
C SER A 73 5.69 3.29 10.70
N ASN A 74 5.78 2.30 11.59
CA ASN A 74 5.34 2.38 12.97
C ASN A 74 3.90 2.91 13.05
N TYR A 75 2.97 2.24 12.35
CA TYR A 75 1.57 2.68 12.22
C TYR A 75 1.45 4.12 11.70
N GLY A 76 2.27 4.49 10.73
CA GLY A 76 2.28 5.82 10.13
C GLY A 76 2.90 6.93 10.97
N ARG A 77 3.49 6.62 12.13
CA ARG A 77 4.10 7.61 13.03
C ARG A 77 5.53 7.95 12.67
N SER A 78 6.22 7.14 11.88
CA SER A 78 7.61 7.41 11.48
C SER A 78 7.72 8.74 10.72
N ARG A 79 8.87 9.40 10.82
CA ARG A 79 9.18 10.62 10.07
C ARG A 79 8.95 10.40 8.56
N TYR A 80 9.37 9.27 8.03
CA TYR A 80 9.24 8.95 6.61
C TYR A 80 7.80 8.79 6.15
N ALA A 81 6.94 8.25 7.01
CA ALA A 81 5.50 8.16 6.75
C ALA A 81 4.81 9.53 6.79
N LYS A 82 5.24 10.43 7.71
CA LYS A 82 4.65 11.76 7.88
C LYS A 82 5.10 12.75 6.82
N GLU A 83 6.42 12.85 6.58
CA GLU A 83 7.02 13.87 5.72
C GLU A 83 7.23 13.40 4.28
N GLY A 84 7.32 12.08 4.06
CA GLY A 84 7.60 11.48 2.76
C GLY A 84 6.52 10.56 2.22
N ASN A 85 5.38 10.43 2.90
CA ASN A 85 4.31 9.49 2.56
C ASN A 85 4.79 8.04 2.36
N ASN A 86 5.94 7.67 2.92
CA ASN A 86 6.56 6.37 2.73
C ASN A 86 6.15 5.42 3.86
N LEU A 87 5.12 4.63 3.61
CA LEU A 87 4.60 3.64 4.57
C LEU A 87 5.38 2.32 4.54
N MET A 88 6.13 2.09 3.46
CA MET A 88 6.71 0.78 3.19
C MET A 88 8.23 0.75 3.33
N GLY A 89 8.86 1.80 3.90
CA GLY A 89 10.31 1.84 4.11
C GLY A 89 11.14 1.82 2.82
N ILE A 90 10.60 2.27 1.71
CA ILE A 90 11.24 2.19 0.39
C ILE A 90 12.45 3.11 0.30
N TYR A 91 13.57 2.57 -0.17
CA TYR A 91 14.79 3.32 -0.48
C TYR A 91 14.90 3.62 -1.97
N GLN A 92 15.59 4.73 -2.30
CA GLN A 92 16.00 5.07 -3.66
C GLN A 92 17.52 5.21 -3.75
N PHE A 93 18.10 4.69 -4.84
CA PHE A 93 19.53 4.69 -5.11
C PHE A 93 19.90 5.60 -6.29
N LYS A 94 18.90 6.19 -6.93
CA LYS A 94 19.04 7.17 -8.02
C LYS A 94 18.28 8.44 -7.64
N ASN A 95 18.64 9.57 -8.25
CA ASN A 95 17.99 10.87 -7.99
C ASN A 95 17.94 11.21 -6.49
N LEU A 96 19.09 11.08 -5.81
CA LEU A 96 19.20 11.19 -4.36
C LEU A 96 18.77 12.55 -3.79
N HIS A 97 18.71 13.58 -4.61
CA HIS A 97 18.23 14.93 -4.26
C HIS A 97 16.71 15.01 -3.98
N THR A 98 15.93 14.03 -4.45
CA THR A 98 14.47 14.04 -4.28
C THR A 98 14.00 13.27 -3.05
N GLY A 99 14.86 12.47 -2.43
CA GLY A 99 14.54 11.67 -1.26
C GLY A 99 14.88 12.34 0.07
N MET A 100 14.52 11.66 1.15
CA MET A 100 14.84 12.06 2.51
C MET A 100 16.15 11.42 2.96
N THR A 101 16.96 12.18 3.69
CA THR A 101 18.17 11.63 4.32
C THR A 101 17.79 10.59 5.37
N PRO A 102 18.43 9.40 5.35
CA PRO A 102 18.22 8.39 6.39
C PRO A 102 18.60 8.93 7.77
N ALA A 103 17.81 8.56 8.79
CA ALA A 103 18.11 8.95 10.16
C ALA A 103 19.48 8.39 10.60
N GLY A 104 20.30 9.22 11.22
CA GLY A 104 21.60 8.82 11.73
C GLY A 104 22.69 8.60 10.67
N ASN A 105 22.41 8.76 9.37
CA ASN A 105 23.40 8.59 8.31
C ASN A 105 23.24 9.66 7.21
N GLN A 106 23.87 10.81 7.41
CA GLN A 106 23.83 11.91 6.44
C GLN A 106 24.62 11.61 5.14
N ASN A 107 25.62 10.74 5.22
CA ASN A 107 26.49 10.36 4.10
C ASN A 107 26.01 9.09 3.37
N ALA A 108 24.81 8.61 3.64
CA ALA A 108 24.27 7.42 2.98
C ALA A 108 24.26 7.58 1.45
N LYS A 109 24.69 6.53 0.75
CA LYS A 109 24.65 6.44 -0.72
C LYS A 109 23.26 6.13 -1.26
N PHE A 110 22.23 6.25 -0.44
CA PHE A 110 20.83 6.08 -0.76
C PHE A 110 20.01 7.15 -0.01
N ARG A 111 18.75 7.28 -0.40
CA ARG A 111 17.75 8.12 0.30
C ARG A 111 16.51 7.29 0.58
N VAL A 112 15.72 7.72 1.54
CA VAL A 112 14.38 7.19 1.75
C VAL A 112 13.45 7.87 0.74
N ALA A 113 12.75 7.09 -0.07
CA ALA A 113 11.92 7.62 -1.14
C ALA A 113 10.77 8.49 -0.58
N LYS A 114 10.40 9.52 -1.34
CA LYS A 114 9.20 10.35 -1.11
C LYS A 114 8.14 10.01 -2.15
N PHE A 115 6.90 10.01 -1.73
CA PHE A 115 5.73 9.75 -2.59
C PHE A 115 4.75 10.91 -2.52
N GLN A 116 3.95 11.07 -3.56
CA GLN A 116 2.89 12.11 -3.60
C GLN A 116 1.78 11.78 -2.59
N SER A 117 1.51 10.49 -2.39
CA SER A 117 0.53 10.01 -1.41
C SER A 117 1.00 8.73 -0.71
N LYS A 118 0.34 8.39 0.39
CA LYS A 118 0.58 7.13 1.10
C LYS A 118 0.17 5.92 0.27
N CYS A 119 -0.91 6.02 -0.51
CA CYS A 119 -1.32 4.96 -1.42
C CYS A 119 -0.29 4.71 -2.53
N GLN A 120 0.36 5.75 -3.03
CA GLN A 120 1.43 5.59 -4.02
C GLN A 120 2.61 4.79 -3.45
N SER A 121 2.96 4.95 -2.17
CA SER A 121 4.01 4.14 -1.56
C SER A 121 3.61 2.65 -1.45
N ILE A 122 2.34 2.37 -1.21
CA ILE A 122 1.78 1.01 -1.20
C ILE A 122 1.80 0.43 -2.62
N GLU A 123 1.39 1.19 -3.63
CA GLU A 123 1.42 0.76 -5.03
C GLU A 123 2.84 0.42 -5.49
N TYR A 124 3.81 1.26 -5.14
CA TYR A 124 5.22 1.00 -5.42
C TYR A 124 5.70 -0.31 -4.78
N TYR A 125 5.34 -0.56 -3.52
CA TYR A 125 5.63 -1.81 -2.84
C TYR A 125 4.99 -3.03 -3.54
N MET A 126 3.71 -2.93 -3.94
CA MET A 126 3.04 -4.00 -4.69
C MET A 126 3.78 -4.32 -6.00
N ASN A 127 4.20 -3.30 -6.73
CA ASN A 127 5.00 -3.44 -7.94
C ASN A 127 6.37 -4.06 -7.65
N LEU A 128 7.03 -3.66 -6.56
CA LEU A 128 8.32 -4.20 -6.14
C LEU A 128 8.24 -5.73 -5.94
N LEU A 129 7.26 -6.22 -5.19
CA LEU A 129 7.07 -7.65 -4.95
C LEU A 129 6.67 -8.41 -6.23
N ASN A 130 5.93 -7.76 -7.13
CA ASN A 130 5.48 -8.38 -8.37
C ASN A 130 6.57 -8.46 -9.45
N THR A 131 7.56 -7.56 -9.44
CA THR A 131 8.48 -7.42 -10.58
C THR A 131 9.92 -7.80 -10.28
N LYS A 132 10.40 -7.61 -9.03
CA LYS A 132 11.82 -7.85 -8.73
C LYS A 132 12.13 -9.35 -8.58
N ASP A 133 13.26 -9.77 -9.16
CA ASP A 133 13.65 -11.19 -9.21
C ASP A 133 13.87 -11.79 -7.83
N PHE A 134 14.42 -11.05 -6.88
CA PHE A 134 14.63 -11.52 -5.52
C PHE A 134 13.34 -11.78 -4.72
N TYR A 135 12.16 -11.40 -5.24
CA TYR A 135 10.86 -11.80 -4.71
C TYR A 135 10.16 -12.91 -5.51
N ARG A 136 10.88 -13.65 -6.35
CA ARG A 136 10.33 -14.77 -7.11
C ARG A 136 9.74 -15.84 -6.21
N SER A 137 10.43 -16.19 -5.12
CA SER A 137 9.94 -17.18 -4.14
C SER A 137 8.62 -16.72 -3.48
N PHE A 138 8.46 -15.44 -3.21
CA PHE A 138 7.20 -14.88 -2.73
C PHE A 138 6.07 -15.08 -3.75
N ARG A 139 6.32 -14.81 -5.04
CA ARG A 139 5.31 -14.99 -6.10
C ARG A 139 4.93 -16.46 -6.29
N ASN A 140 5.91 -17.38 -6.26
CA ASN A 140 5.67 -18.81 -6.34
C ASN A 140 4.82 -19.30 -5.18
N GLU A 141 5.10 -18.87 -3.95
CA GLU A 141 4.30 -19.20 -2.77
C GLU A 141 2.87 -18.66 -2.89
N ARG A 142 2.69 -17.41 -3.36
CA ARG A 142 1.36 -16.84 -3.59
C ARG A 142 0.55 -17.64 -4.61
N GLU A 143 1.16 -18.08 -5.71
CA GLU A 143 0.55 -18.93 -6.70
C GLU A 143 0.18 -20.30 -6.12
N LEU A 144 1.08 -20.93 -5.36
CA LEU A 144 0.86 -22.20 -4.70
C LEU A 144 -0.33 -22.12 -3.73
N GLN A 145 -0.35 -21.12 -2.85
CA GLN A 145 -1.45 -20.93 -1.91
C GLN A 145 -2.78 -20.68 -2.63
N SER A 146 -2.77 -19.93 -3.75
CA SER A 146 -3.96 -19.72 -4.57
C SER A 146 -4.50 -21.03 -5.14
N LYS A 147 -3.63 -21.89 -5.69
CA LYS A 147 -4.00 -23.23 -6.22
C LYS A 147 -4.54 -24.15 -5.14
N MET A 148 -3.92 -24.12 -3.97
CA MET A 148 -4.32 -24.95 -2.82
C MET A 148 -5.52 -24.39 -2.05
N ARG A 149 -6.00 -23.18 -2.39
CA ARG A 149 -7.03 -22.44 -1.65
C ARG A 149 -6.70 -22.24 -0.16
N VAL A 150 -5.42 -22.07 0.15
CA VAL A 150 -4.89 -21.79 1.48
C VAL A 150 -4.54 -20.31 1.57
N ASN A 151 -4.59 -19.74 2.76
CA ASN A 151 -4.18 -18.38 3.04
C ASN A 151 -3.39 -18.31 4.35
N ASP A 152 -2.15 -18.83 4.30
CA ASP A 152 -1.21 -18.78 5.43
C ASP A 152 -0.22 -17.63 5.27
N VAL A 153 -0.50 -16.52 5.93
CA VAL A 153 0.34 -15.33 5.87
C VAL A 153 1.74 -15.54 6.47
N ASN A 154 1.89 -16.47 7.42
CA ASN A 154 3.17 -16.72 8.10
C ASN A 154 4.25 -17.24 7.13
N ARG A 155 3.85 -17.99 6.10
CA ARG A 155 4.78 -18.49 5.09
C ARG A 155 5.46 -17.36 4.32
N TYR A 156 4.77 -16.25 4.10
CA TYR A 156 5.35 -15.08 3.41
C TYR A 156 6.40 -14.36 4.27
N PHE A 157 6.30 -14.38 5.59
CA PHE A 157 7.22 -13.64 6.46
C PHE A 157 8.68 -14.07 6.27
N TYR A 158 8.91 -15.36 6.06
CA TYR A 158 10.25 -15.89 5.81
C TYR A 158 10.74 -15.64 4.37
N LEU A 159 9.84 -15.43 3.42
CA LEU A 159 10.19 -15.15 2.02
C LEU A 159 10.53 -13.67 1.78
N LEU A 160 10.34 -12.82 2.79
CA LEU A 160 10.65 -11.41 2.75
C LEU A 160 12.01 -11.06 3.42
N TYR A 161 12.89 -12.04 3.57
CA TYR A 161 14.22 -11.82 4.18
C TYR A 161 15.06 -10.76 3.44
N ASN A 162 14.82 -10.56 2.13
CA ASN A 162 15.48 -9.52 1.36
C ASN A 162 14.90 -8.11 1.58
N TYR A 163 13.80 -7.98 2.33
CA TYR A 163 13.16 -6.70 2.58
C TYR A 163 13.85 -5.90 3.68
N SER A 164 14.43 -6.58 4.63
CA SER A 164 15.16 -5.97 5.75
C SER A 164 16.48 -6.69 6.00
N THR A 165 17.49 -5.95 6.39
CA THR A 165 18.77 -6.52 6.84
C THR A 165 18.72 -7.06 8.28
N ASN A 166 17.60 -6.87 8.98
CA ASN A 166 17.41 -7.38 10.34
C ASN A 166 17.08 -8.88 10.30
N PRO A 167 17.89 -9.77 10.88
CA PRO A 167 17.62 -11.21 10.90
C PRO A 167 16.35 -11.59 11.65
N GLU A 168 15.89 -10.74 12.57
CA GLU A 168 14.64 -10.94 13.32
C GLU A 168 13.39 -10.42 12.59
N TYR A 169 13.54 -9.96 11.34
CA TYR A 169 12.44 -9.37 10.60
C TYR A 169 11.19 -10.27 10.50
N PRO A 170 11.31 -11.60 10.25
CA PRO A 170 10.15 -12.48 10.25
C PRO A 170 9.41 -12.52 11.59
N GLN A 171 10.13 -12.48 12.71
CA GLN A 171 9.56 -12.47 14.06
C GLN A 171 8.84 -11.15 14.35
N LEU A 172 9.41 -10.02 13.90
CA LEU A 172 8.75 -8.71 14.00
C LEU A 172 7.45 -8.67 13.20
N LEU A 173 7.46 -9.20 11.97
CA LEU A 173 6.25 -9.36 11.16
C LEU A 173 5.20 -10.21 11.89
N LYS A 174 5.59 -11.35 12.45
CA LYS A 174 4.70 -12.24 13.18
C LYS A 174 4.07 -11.58 14.41
N LYS A 175 4.85 -10.80 15.14
CA LYS A 175 4.37 -10.01 16.29
C LYS A 175 3.34 -8.97 15.83
N THR A 176 3.70 -8.16 14.83
CA THR A 176 2.81 -7.11 14.30
C THR A 176 1.53 -7.71 13.69
N TYR A 177 1.63 -8.84 13.00
CA TYR A 177 0.46 -9.57 12.50
C TYR A 177 -0.51 -9.96 13.61
N LYS A 178 0.01 -10.44 14.74
CA LYS A 178 -0.79 -10.79 15.93
C LYS A 178 -1.52 -9.57 16.50
N GLU A 179 -0.83 -8.42 16.58
CA GLU A 179 -1.43 -7.16 17.01
C GLU A 179 -2.59 -6.74 16.11
N ILE A 180 -2.40 -6.81 14.79
CA ILE A 180 -3.42 -6.45 13.80
C ILE A 180 -4.62 -7.41 13.84
N THR A 181 -4.36 -8.71 14.01
CA THR A 181 -5.43 -9.71 14.16
C THR A 181 -6.26 -9.46 15.40
N ASN A 182 -5.63 -9.05 16.51
CA ASN A 182 -6.35 -8.68 17.75
C ASN A 182 -7.18 -7.39 17.59
N MET A 183 -6.89 -6.56 16.60
CA MET A 183 -7.71 -5.38 16.26
C MET A 183 -8.90 -5.73 15.35
N GLY A 184 -9.01 -7.00 14.90
CA GLY A 184 -10.11 -7.51 14.06
C GLY A 184 -9.84 -7.48 12.55
N PHE A 185 -8.56 -7.49 12.11
CA PHE A 185 -8.17 -7.52 10.70
C PHE A 185 -7.53 -8.84 10.24
#